data_89527d44d68279b6d82387f067a4f20a
#
_entry.id   89527d44d68279b6d82387f067a4f20a
#
_cell.length_a   1.000
_cell.length_b   1.000
_cell.length_c   1.000
_cell.angle_alpha   90.00
_cell.angle_beta   90.00
_cell.angle_gamma   90.00
#
_symmetry.space_group_name_H-M   'P 1'
#
loop_
_entity.id
_entity.type
_entity.pdbx_description
1 polymer ?
#
loop_
_entity_poly.entity_id
_entity_poly.type
_entity_poly.pdbx_seq_one_letter_code
_entity_poly.pdbx_strand_id
1 'polypeptide(L)'
;KIERKKMSLWGRVGVLIFLIVVLIFAFIPYIGIGLDSFGRGWALTPIPVKYTLQYFERVSIETPKFIINSLLYSGISVFICIIVGVPVAWVMARTKVPGRDLLDSLTTLILALPGTGIGIAYMRAFRDPLPFMNTALLGMWIVIPIVLGVRRLPYTVRGTFASLLIVHKSFEEAAESVGAPKMKTFKDVTLPLIWKGVLVGSLYSFILALQEASATLLLVVPGHEMMTVGIFNFYIGGSVNEAAALGFILIILGTVCLFAISKLAGTKMGGVFG
;
A
#
# COMPACT_ATOMS: atom_id res chain seq x y z
N LYS A 1 -1.22 -23.20 29.84
CA LYS A 1 -2.68 -23.18 29.59
C LYS A 1 -3.20 -21.83 30.07
N ILE A 2 -3.60 -20.99 29.12
CA ILE A 2 -4.29 -19.72 29.48
C ILE A 2 -5.72 -20.12 29.84
N GLU A 3 -6.08 -20.01 31.12
CA GLU A 3 -7.46 -20.19 31.59
C GLU A 3 -8.32 -19.05 31.01
N ARG A 4 -9.13 -19.37 30.00
CA ARG A 4 -10.12 -18.42 29.45
C ARG A 4 -11.26 -18.26 30.46
N LYS A 5 -11.20 -17.21 31.27
CA LYS A 5 -12.31 -16.84 32.19
C LYS A 5 -13.55 -16.53 31.34
N LYS A 6 -14.62 -17.29 31.51
CA LYS A 6 -15.90 -17.04 30.80
C LYS A 6 -16.49 -15.72 31.30
N MET A 7 -16.62 -14.76 30.40
CA MET A 7 -17.29 -13.49 30.73
C MET A 7 -18.79 -13.72 30.98
N SER A 8 -19.35 -12.97 31.91
CA SER A 8 -20.80 -12.93 32.18
C SER A 8 -21.55 -12.45 30.93
N LEU A 9 -22.85 -12.75 30.84
CA LEU A 9 -23.70 -12.31 29.74
C LEU A 9 -23.66 -10.78 29.59
N TRP A 10 -23.81 -10.06 30.69
CA TRP A 10 -23.74 -8.58 30.71
C TRP A 10 -22.38 -8.04 30.26
N GLY A 11 -21.29 -8.70 30.63
CA GLY A 11 -19.96 -8.33 30.16
C GLY A 11 -19.81 -8.50 28.64
N ARG A 12 -20.37 -9.57 28.04
CA ARG A 12 -20.36 -9.76 26.57
C ARG A 12 -21.19 -8.71 25.87
N VAL A 13 -22.39 -8.39 26.39
CA VAL A 13 -23.25 -7.34 25.84
C VAL A 13 -22.55 -5.98 25.90
N GLY A 14 -21.91 -5.64 27.03
CA GLY A 14 -21.17 -4.39 27.18
C GLY A 14 -20.03 -4.27 26.18
N VAL A 15 -19.22 -5.34 25.99
CA VAL A 15 -18.15 -5.36 25.00
C VAL A 15 -18.72 -5.22 23.58
N LEU A 16 -19.83 -5.91 23.25
CA LEU A 16 -20.47 -5.83 21.94
C LEU A 16 -20.94 -4.39 21.65
N ILE A 17 -21.63 -3.75 22.60
CA ILE A 17 -22.08 -2.36 22.45
C ILE A 17 -20.88 -1.44 22.26
N PHE A 18 -19.83 -1.57 23.08
CA PHE A 18 -18.61 -0.79 22.92
C PHE A 18 -17.99 -0.95 21.52
N LEU A 19 -17.86 -2.17 21.01
CA LEU A 19 -17.33 -2.44 19.67
C LEU A 19 -18.22 -1.82 18.59
N ILE A 20 -19.55 -1.92 18.70
CA ILE A 20 -20.47 -1.32 17.73
C ILE A 20 -20.30 0.21 17.72
N VAL A 21 -20.23 0.85 18.89
CA VAL A 21 -20.02 2.29 18.99
C VAL A 21 -18.70 2.70 18.33
N VAL A 22 -17.61 2.02 18.64
CA VAL A 22 -16.30 2.27 18.02
C VAL A 22 -16.37 2.12 16.48
N LEU A 23 -17.02 1.07 15.99
CA LEU A 23 -17.21 0.86 14.56
C LEU A 23 -18.03 1.98 13.91
N ILE A 24 -19.13 2.41 14.53
CA ILE A 24 -19.94 3.52 14.01
C ILE A 24 -19.06 4.76 13.86
N PHE A 25 -18.34 5.16 14.91
CA PHE A 25 -17.44 6.31 14.85
C PHE A 25 -16.35 6.17 13.77
N ALA A 26 -15.78 4.97 13.62
CA ALA A 26 -14.78 4.70 12.59
C ALA A 26 -15.34 4.83 11.16
N PHE A 27 -16.64 4.51 10.95
CA PHE A 27 -17.26 4.57 9.63
C PHE A 27 -17.84 5.94 9.27
N ILE A 28 -18.04 6.86 10.21
CA ILE A 28 -18.59 8.20 9.95
C ILE A 28 -17.87 8.92 8.79
N PRO A 29 -16.50 9.00 8.74
CA PRO A 29 -15.83 9.68 7.65
C PRO A 29 -16.09 9.03 6.28
N TYR A 30 -16.18 7.71 6.23
CA TYR A 30 -16.44 6.97 5.00
C TYR A 30 -17.88 7.19 4.50
N ILE A 31 -18.83 7.28 5.43
CA ILE A 31 -20.22 7.63 5.11
C ILE A 31 -20.29 9.06 4.59
N GLY A 32 -19.55 10.00 5.21
CA GLY A 32 -19.45 11.38 4.75
C GLY A 32 -18.93 11.47 3.31
N ILE A 33 -17.80 10.84 3.03
CA ILE A 33 -17.24 10.78 1.67
C ILE A 33 -18.25 10.16 0.68
N GLY A 34 -18.94 9.09 1.08
CA GLY A 34 -20.00 8.49 0.27
C GLY A 34 -21.13 9.47 -0.02
N LEU A 35 -21.66 10.15 1.00
CA LEU A 35 -22.73 11.14 0.83
C LEU A 35 -22.30 12.31 -0.06
N ASP A 36 -21.08 12.84 0.12
CA ASP A 36 -20.55 13.93 -0.71
C ASP A 36 -20.29 13.50 -2.15
N SER A 37 -19.84 12.26 -2.37
CA SER A 37 -19.55 11.76 -3.71
C SER A 37 -20.79 11.55 -4.58
N PHE A 38 -21.93 11.22 -3.99
CA PHE A 38 -23.22 11.05 -4.67
C PHE A 38 -24.17 12.23 -4.48
N GLY A 39 -23.90 13.10 -3.49
CA GLY A 39 -24.82 14.12 -3.05
C GLY A 39 -24.78 15.41 -3.87
N ARG A 40 -25.96 15.92 -4.24
CA ARG A 40 -26.12 17.24 -4.89
C ARG A 40 -27.10 18.09 -4.12
N GLY A 41 -26.67 19.32 -3.81
CA GLY A 41 -27.50 20.30 -3.10
C GLY A 41 -27.67 19.93 -1.62
N TRP A 42 -26.97 20.65 -0.76
CA TRP A 42 -27.08 20.54 0.70
C TRP A 42 -27.91 21.69 1.21
N ALA A 43 -29.07 21.40 1.79
CA ALA A 43 -30.04 22.40 2.30
C ALA A 43 -30.04 22.40 3.84
N LEU A 44 -28.88 22.53 4.49
CA LEU A 44 -28.73 22.47 5.96
C LEU A 44 -29.22 21.16 6.58
N THR A 45 -29.26 20.09 5.79
CA THR A 45 -29.69 18.75 6.20
C THR A 45 -28.46 17.82 6.25
N PRO A 46 -28.46 16.78 7.12
CA PRO A 46 -27.36 15.82 7.18
C PRO A 46 -27.26 14.88 5.97
N ILE A 47 -28.24 14.93 5.07
CA ILE A 47 -28.30 14.14 3.82
C ILE A 47 -28.56 15.06 2.63
N PRO A 48 -28.02 14.74 1.45
CA PRO A 48 -28.19 15.57 0.25
C PRO A 48 -29.64 15.55 -0.26
N VAL A 49 -30.05 16.62 -0.90
CA VAL A 49 -31.40 16.76 -1.47
C VAL A 49 -31.62 15.88 -2.71
N LYS A 50 -30.55 15.66 -3.49
CA LYS A 50 -30.56 14.85 -4.71
C LYS A 50 -29.30 13.99 -4.77
N TYR A 51 -29.38 12.85 -5.48
CA TYR A 51 -28.25 11.98 -5.75
C TYR A 51 -27.91 12.00 -7.25
N THR A 52 -26.61 11.93 -7.57
CA THR A 52 -26.10 11.99 -8.95
C THR A 52 -24.80 11.20 -9.08
N LEU A 53 -24.50 10.75 -10.29
CA LEU A 53 -23.21 10.12 -10.65
C LEU A 53 -22.28 11.08 -11.42
N GLN A 54 -22.69 12.33 -11.65
CA GLN A 54 -21.95 13.30 -12.46
C GLN A 54 -20.52 13.54 -11.98
N TYR A 55 -20.26 13.48 -10.67
CA TYR A 55 -18.92 13.67 -10.12
C TYR A 55 -18.00 12.51 -10.44
N PHE A 56 -18.53 11.28 -10.43
CA PHE A 56 -17.80 10.09 -10.89
C PHE A 56 -17.52 10.15 -12.39
N GLU A 57 -18.47 10.63 -13.20
CA GLU A 57 -18.27 10.85 -14.63
C GLU A 57 -17.12 11.83 -14.87
N ARG A 58 -17.13 12.98 -14.21
CA ARG A 58 -16.06 13.98 -14.31
C ARG A 58 -14.71 13.41 -13.96
N VAL A 59 -14.55 12.76 -12.80
CA VAL A 59 -13.23 12.25 -12.38
C VAL A 59 -12.77 11.04 -13.16
N SER A 60 -13.68 10.26 -13.77
CA SER A 60 -13.32 9.05 -14.51
C SER A 60 -13.18 9.28 -16.02
N ILE A 61 -13.92 10.21 -16.61
CA ILE A 61 -13.97 10.46 -18.05
C ILE A 61 -13.26 11.76 -18.41
N GLU A 62 -13.57 12.87 -17.71
CA GLU A 62 -12.96 14.17 -18.02
C GLU A 62 -11.53 14.31 -17.47
N THR A 63 -11.24 13.69 -16.32
CA THR A 63 -9.91 13.76 -15.66
C THR A 63 -9.34 12.38 -15.28
N PRO A 64 -9.31 11.40 -16.19
CA PRO A 64 -8.90 10.02 -15.89
C PRO A 64 -7.43 9.89 -15.47
N LYS A 65 -6.61 10.91 -15.75
CA LYS A 65 -5.17 10.91 -15.44
C LYS A 65 -4.86 10.60 -13.98
N PHE A 66 -5.66 11.07 -13.03
CA PHE A 66 -5.44 10.82 -11.60
C PHE A 66 -5.53 9.33 -11.26
N ILE A 67 -6.53 8.64 -11.82
CA ILE A 67 -6.75 7.21 -11.60
C ILE A 67 -5.66 6.40 -12.31
N ILE A 68 -5.41 6.71 -13.59
CA ILE A 68 -4.42 6.00 -14.42
C ILE A 68 -3.02 6.14 -13.82
N ASN A 69 -2.61 7.37 -13.46
CA ASN A 69 -1.30 7.63 -12.86
C ASN A 69 -1.13 6.89 -11.54
N SER A 70 -2.17 6.89 -10.68
CA SER A 70 -2.10 6.17 -9.40
C SER A 70 -1.94 4.67 -9.59
N LEU A 71 -2.69 4.07 -10.50
CA LEU A 71 -2.57 2.63 -10.79
C LEU A 71 -1.21 2.31 -11.40
N LEU A 72 -0.76 3.10 -12.37
CA LEU A 72 0.50 2.91 -13.07
C LEU A 72 1.70 3.06 -12.12
N TYR A 73 1.78 4.16 -11.37
CA TYR A 73 2.94 4.43 -10.50
C TYR A 73 2.97 3.51 -9.29
N SER A 74 1.82 3.17 -8.71
CA SER A 74 1.75 2.16 -7.67
C SER A 74 2.12 0.78 -8.20
N GLY A 75 1.71 0.42 -9.42
CA GLY A 75 2.11 -0.82 -10.09
C GLY A 75 3.62 -0.90 -10.33
N ILE A 76 4.23 0.16 -10.88
CA ILE A 76 5.69 0.24 -11.08
C ILE A 76 6.41 0.16 -9.72
N SER A 77 5.91 0.86 -8.70
CA SER A 77 6.52 0.82 -7.36
C SER A 77 6.52 -0.59 -6.77
N VAL A 78 5.43 -1.34 -6.96
CA VAL A 78 5.34 -2.75 -6.53
C VAL A 78 6.32 -3.63 -7.28
N PHE A 79 6.49 -3.42 -8.57
CA PHE A 79 7.47 -4.13 -9.37
C PHE A 79 8.90 -3.90 -8.83
N ILE A 80 9.24 -2.65 -8.50
CA ILE A 80 10.50 -2.31 -7.81
C ILE A 80 10.59 -3.04 -6.46
N CYS A 81 9.51 -3.04 -5.66
CA CYS A 81 9.47 -3.74 -4.38
C CYS A 81 9.71 -5.25 -4.51
N ILE A 82 9.19 -5.89 -5.56
CA ILE A 82 9.41 -7.33 -5.80
C ILE A 82 10.86 -7.57 -6.22
N ILE A 83 11.38 -6.83 -7.20
CA ILE A 83 12.74 -7.02 -7.71
C ILE A 83 13.79 -6.82 -6.62
N VAL A 84 13.60 -5.85 -5.75
CA VAL A 84 14.57 -5.55 -4.69
C VAL A 84 14.21 -6.30 -3.40
N GLY A 85 12.94 -6.33 -3.01
CA GLY A 85 12.50 -6.86 -1.72
C GLY A 85 12.60 -8.38 -1.60
N VAL A 86 12.34 -9.12 -2.68
CA VAL A 86 12.44 -10.60 -2.64
C VAL A 86 13.89 -11.05 -2.44
N PRO A 87 14.89 -10.56 -3.20
CA PRO A 87 16.28 -10.87 -2.93
C PRO A 87 16.75 -10.43 -1.53
N VAL A 88 16.37 -9.24 -1.08
CA VAL A 88 16.72 -8.75 0.27
C VAL A 88 16.17 -9.70 1.33
N ALA A 89 14.88 -10.06 1.26
CA ALA A 89 14.26 -11.00 2.18
C ALA A 89 14.94 -12.38 2.15
N TRP A 90 15.34 -12.86 0.97
CA TRP A 90 16.03 -14.12 0.81
C TRP A 90 17.42 -14.08 1.48
N VAL A 91 18.21 -13.02 1.25
CA VAL A 91 19.50 -12.81 1.90
C VAL A 91 19.35 -12.83 3.43
N MET A 92 18.35 -12.11 3.96
CA MET A 92 18.09 -12.04 5.39
C MET A 92 17.69 -13.40 5.99
N ALA A 93 16.90 -14.20 5.27
CA ALA A 93 16.36 -15.46 5.77
C ALA A 93 17.30 -16.66 5.58
N ARG A 94 18.08 -16.70 4.51
CA ARG A 94 18.82 -17.88 4.03
C ARG A 94 20.33 -17.77 4.11
N THR A 95 20.87 -16.57 4.31
CA THR A 95 22.32 -16.37 4.33
C THR A 95 22.82 -15.93 5.70
N LYS A 96 24.12 -16.08 5.91
CA LYS A 96 24.84 -15.57 7.08
C LYS A 96 25.86 -14.49 6.69
N VAL A 97 25.61 -13.78 5.58
CA VAL A 97 26.52 -12.71 5.14
C VAL A 97 26.58 -11.60 6.19
N PRO A 98 27.79 -11.04 6.44
CA PRO A 98 27.93 -9.91 7.33
C PRO A 98 27.10 -8.72 6.77
N GLY A 99 26.44 -7.99 7.65
CA GLY A 99 25.58 -6.86 7.25
C GLY A 99 24.11 -7.20 7.00
N ARG A 100 23.68 -8.47 7.09
CA ARG A 100 22.26 -8.84 6.93
C ARG A 100 21.35 -8.14 7.96
N ASP A 101 21.82 -7.96 9.19
CA ASP A 101 21.09 -7.29 10.25
C ASP A 101 20.99 -5.77 10.00
N LEU A 102 21.98 -5.21 9.29
CA LEU A 102 21.93 -3.84 8.77
C LEU A 102 20.85 -3.70 7.70
N LEU A 103 20.72 -4.67 6.77
CA LEU A 103 19.63 -4.67 5.78
C LEU A 103 18.25 -4.69 6.45
N ASP A 104 18.09 -5.47 7.50
CA ASP A 104 16.84 -5.48 8.28
C ASP A 104 16.57 -4.13 8.93
N SER A 105 17.59 -3.54 9.57
CA SER A 105 17.50 -2.24 10.19
C SER A 105 17.19 -1.13 9.19
N LEU A 106 17.84 -1.11 8.03
CA LEU A 106 17.63 -0.12 6.98
C LEU A 106 16.20 -0.23 6.39
N THR A 107 15.71 -1.44 6.12
CA THR A 107 14.35 -1.62 5.63
C THR A 107 13.31 -1.16 6.66
N THR A 108 13.56 -1.36 7.95
CA THR A 108 12.65 -0.94 9.01
C THR A 108 12.71 0.59 9.24
N LEU A 109 13.90 1.20 9.14
CA LEU A 109 14.11 2.63 9.32
C LEU A 109 13.25 3.48 8.37
N ILE A 110 13.05 3.02 7.13
CA ILE A 110 12.22 3.71 6.13
C ILE A 110 10.78 3.94 6.65
N LEU A 111 10.24 3.03 7.47
CA LEU A 111 8.90 3.16 8.05
C LEU A 111 8.81 4.26 9.11
N ALA A 112 9.90 4.55 9.79
CA ALA A 112 9.96 5.57 10.83
C ALA A 112 10.06 7.00 10.25
N LEU A 113 10.45 7.15 8.98
CA LEU A 113 10.64 8.45 8.35
C LEU A 113 9.30 9.06 7.92
N PRO A 114 9.02 10.34 8.28
CA PRO A 114 7.81 11.01 7.84
C PRO A 114 7.82 11.24 6.32
N GLY A 115 6.65 11.06 5.68
CA GLY A 115 6.53 11.17 4.22
C GLY A 115 6.98 12.51 3.65
N THR A 116 6.65 13.59 4.32
CA THR A 116 7.11 14.94 3.94
C THR A 116 8.62 15.08 4.02
N GLY A 117 9.25 14.54 5.08
CA GLY A 117 10.71 14.52 5.22
C GLY A 117 11.40 13.77 4.08
N ILE A 118 10.86 12.60 3.70
CA ILE A 118 11.33 11.83 2.54
C ILE A 118 11.13 12.65 1.25
N GLY A 119 9.97 13.26 1.05
CA GLY A 119 9.71 14.10 -0.12
C GLY A 119 10.74 15.23 -0.28
N ILE A 120 11.04 15.97 0.80
CA ILE A 120 12.05 17.02 0.81
C ILE A 120 13.45 16.46 0.54
N ALA A 121 13.79 15.31 1.12
CA ALA A 121 15.08 14.67 0.88
C ALA A 121 15.27 14.30 -0.60
N TYR A 122 14.24 13.74 -1.24
CA TYR A 122 14.28 13.44 -2.68
C TYR A 122 14.30 14.68 -3.55
N MET A 123 13.57 15.75 -3.19
CA MET A 123 13.66 17.03 -3.89
C MET A 123 15.10 17.57 -3.89
N ARG A 124 15.80 17.46 -2.77
CA ARG A 124 17.21 17.89 -2.68
C ARG A 124 18.15 16.95 -3.42
N ALA A 125 17.98 15.63 -3.24
CA ALA A 125 18.86 14.63 -3.84
C ALA A 125 18.79 14.58 -5.37
N PHE A 126 17.63 14.89 -5.95
CA PHE A 126 17.40 14.79 -7.39
C PHE A 126 17.25 16.13 -8.10
N ARG A 127 17.56 17.22 -7.40
CA ARG A 127 17.54 18.57 -7.95
C ARG A 127 18.60 18.75 -9.05
N ASP A 128 19.79 18.23 -8.79
CA ASP A 128 20.92 18.35 -9.71
C ASP A 128 21.03 17.07 -10.57
N PRO A 129 21.54 17.18 -11.81
CA PRO A 129 21.78 16.00 -12.64
C PRO A 129 22.70 14.99 -11.95
N LEU A 130 22.36 13.71 -12.04
CA LEU A 130 23.25 12.64 -11.56
C LEU A 130 24.53 12.57 -12.45
N PRO A 131 25.66 12.07 -11.91
CA PRO A 131 26.95 12.07 -12.61
C PRO A 131 26.95 11.44 -14.01
N PHE A 132 25.93 10.61 -14.32
CA PHE A 132 25.80 9.91 -15.62
C PHE A 132 24.55 10.34 -16.39
N MET A 133 23.85 11.40 -15.95
CA MET A 133 22.64 11.92 -16.60
C MET A 133 22.79 13.41 -16.86
N ASN A 134 22.44 13.85 -18.06
CA ASN A 134 22.48 15.26 -18.42
C ASN A 134 21.26 16.07 -17.88
N THR A 135 20.29 15.38 -17.26
CA THR A 135 19.05 15.99 -16.76
C THR A 135 18.82 15.60 -15.30
N ALA A 136 18.27 16.54 -14.53
CA ALA A 136 17.85 16.27 -13.17
C ALA A 136 16.68 15.27 -13.16
N LEU A 137 16.68 14.35 -12.21
CA LEU A 137 15.55 13.44 -12.02
C LEU A 137 14.33 14.17 -11.45
N LEU A 138 14.54 15.23 -10.67
CA LEU A 138 13.44 16.04 -10.16
C LEU A 138 12.70 16.70 -11.34
N GLY A 139 11.39 16.53 -11.38
CA GLY A 139 10.54 16.94 -12.49
C GLY A 139 10.28 15.85 -13.51
N MET A 140 10.93 14.69 -13.40
CA MET A 140 10.59 13.51 -14.19
C MET A 140 9.56 12.63 -13.46
N TRP A 141 8.58 12.14 -14.18
CA TRP A 141 7.52 11.28 -13.61
C TRP A 141 8.06 10.02 -12.91
N ILE A 142 9.20 9.52 -13.34
CA ILE A 142 9.83 8.28 -12.82
C ILE A 142 10.24 8.41 -11.34
N VAL A 143 10.46 9.63 -10.83
CA VAL A 143 10.77 9.86 -9.42
C VAL A 143 9.63 9.40 -8.52
N ILE A 144 8.37 9.57 -8.95
CA ILE A 144 7.20 9.19 -8.17
C ILE A 144 7.22 7.68 -7.84
N PRO A 145 7.25 6.76 -8.82
CA PRO A 145 7.28 5.32 -8.52
C PRO A 145 8.55 4.85 -7.80
N ILE A 146 9.71 5.51 -8.00
CA ILE A 146 10.94 5.21 -7.23
C ILE A 146 10.72 5.51 -5.75
N VAL A 147 10.22 6.70 -5.43
CA VAL A 147 9.98 7.11 -4.03
C VAL A 147 8.92 6.22 -3.39
N LEU A 148 7.84 5.91 -4.10
CA LEU A 148 6.83 4.96 -3.64
C LEU A 148 7.44 3.57 -3.39
N GLY A 149 8.26 3.07 -4.32
CA GLY A 149 8.91 1.78 -4.21
C GLY A 149 9.81 1.69 -2.98
N VAL A 150 10.69 2.68 -2.79
CA VAL A 150 11.56 2.72 -1.59
C VAL A 150 10.74 2.74 -0.31
N ARG A 151 9.73 3.59 -0.23
CA ARG A 151 8.88 3.71 0.98
C ARG A 151 8.05 2.46 1.29
N ARG A 152 7.65 1.70 0.28
CA ARG A 152 6.79 0.51 0.43
C ARG A 152 7.56 -0.81 0.39
N LEU A 153 8.87 -0.75 0.11
CA LEU A 153 9.78 -1.89 0.12
C LEU A 153 9.66 -2.77 1.39
N PRO A 154 9.59 -2.20 2.61
CA PRO A 154 9.51 -2.97 3.84
C PRO A 154 8.36 -3.97 3.88
N TYR A 155 7.21 -3.65 3.32
CA TYR A 155 6.04 -4.54 3.34
C TYR A 155 6.24 -5.79 2.48
N THR A 156 6.81 -5.63 1.28
CA THR A 156 7.17 -6.77 0.42
C THR A 156 8.28 -7.60 1.04
N VAL A 157 9.32 -6.96 1.62
CA VAL A 157 10.41 -7.65 2.33
C VAL A 157 9.85 -8.48 3.49
N ARG A 158 9.01 -7.90 4.36
CA ARG A 158 8.44 -8.59 5.52
C ARG A 158 7.50 -9.73 5.14
N GLY A 159 6.64 -9.55 4.14
CA GLY A 159 5.76 -10.60 3.63
C GLY A 159 6.54 -11.79 3.05
N THR A 160 7.58 -11.49 2.27
CA THR A 160 8.49 -12.49 1.70
C THR A 160 9.29 -13.20 2.80
N PHE A 161 9.88 -12.46 3.72
CA PHE A 161 10.66 -12.98 4.82
C PHE A 161 9.85 -13.92 5.71
N ALA A 162 8.64 -13.51 6.11
CA ALA A 162 7.74 -14.34 6.90
C ALA A 162 7.43 -15.67 6.21
N SER A 163 7.22 -15.64 4.88
CA SER A 163 6.99 -16.87 4.11
C SER A 163 8.23 -17.76 4.02
N LEU A 164 9.42 -17.17 3.88
CA LEU A 164 10.67 -17.92 3.90
C LEU A 164 10.93 -18.62 5.24
N LEU A 165 10.50 -18.04 6.37
CA LEU A 165 10.62 -18.68 7.68
C LEU A 165 9.73 -19.91 7.84
N ILE A 166 8.58 -19.96 7.15
CA ILE A 166 7.64 -21.09 7.18
C ILE A 166 8.13 -22.24 6.30
N VAL A 167 8.77 -21.93 5.17
CA VAL A 167 9.29 -22.95 4.24
C VAL A 167 10.58 -23.56 4.81
N HIS A 168 10.53 -24.87 5.06
CA HIS A 168 11.67 -25.59 5.62
C HIS A 168 12.84 -25.64 4.62
N LYS A 169 14.06 -25.40 5.10
CA LYS A 169 15.26 -25.32 4.28
C LYS A 169 15.60 -26.63 3.56
N SER A 170 15.15 -27.75 4.08
CA SER A 170 15.35 -29.07 3.49
C SER A 170 14.84 -29.20 2.04
N PHE A 171 13.85 -28.42 1.61
CA PHE A 171 13.42 -28.40 0.21
C PHE A 171 14.52 -27.84 -0.73
N GLU A 172 15.24 -26.81 -0.27
CA GLU A 172 16.35 -26.21 -0.99
C GLU A 172 17.55 -27.19 -1.00
N GLU A 173 17.86 -27.79 0.16
CA GLU A 173 18.95 -28.74 0.34
C GLU A 173 18.73 -30.02 -0.50
N ALA A 174 17.51 -30.51 -0.60
CA ALA A 174 17.17 -31.66 -1.45
C ALA A 174 17.40 -31.36 -2.94
N ALA A 175 17.01 -30.17 -3.43
CA ALA A 175 17.26 -29.78 -4.81
C ALA A 175 18.78 -29.61 -5.09
N GLU A 176 19.54 -29.05 -4.17
CA GLU A 176 20.99 -28.90 -4.28
C GLU A 176 21.70 -30.28 -4.25
N SER A 177 21.18 -31.24 -3.47
CA SER A 177 21.74 -32.59 -3.38
C SER A 177 21.63 -33.38 -4.69
N VAL A 178 20.66 -33.09 -5.55
CA VAL A 178 20.53 -33.66 -6.90
C VAL A 178 21.25 -32.81 -7.96
N GLY A 179 22.08 -31.85 -7.55
CA GLY A 179 22.94 -31.05 -8.43
C GLY A 179 22.30 -29.78 -8.99
N ALA A 180 21.18 -29.31 -8.46
CA ALA A 180 20.60 -28.05 -8.90
C ALA A 180 21.45 -26.85 -8.41
N PRO A 181 21.83 -25.90 -9.27
CA PRO A 181 22.49 -24.69 -8.85
C PRO A 181 21.57 -23.79 -8.05
N LYS A 182 22.09 -23.01 -7.10
CA LYS A 182 21.33 -22.16 -6.17
C LYS A 182 20.26 -21.28 -6.84
N MET A 183 20.57 -20.67 -7.98
CA MET A 183 19.62 -19.85 -8.72
C MET A 183 18.45 -20.66 -9.27
N LYS A 184 18.70 -21.89 -9.72
CA LYS A 184 17.66 -22.81 -10.19
C LYS A 184 16.80 -23.29 -9.00
N THR A 185 17.42 -23.66 -7.89
CA THR A 185 16.73 -24.00 -6.63
C THR A 185 15.83 -22.86 -6.18
N PHE A 186 16.35 -21.61 -6.18
CA PHE A 186 15.52 -20.45 -5.83
C PHE A 186 14.32 -20.30 -6.76
N LYS A 187 14.51 -20.35 -8.09
CA LYS A 187 13.46 -20.11 -9.07
C LYS A 187 12.41 -21.24 -9.10
N ASP A 188 12.88 -22.50 -9.07
CA ASP A 188 12.01 -23.65 -9.32
C ASP A 188 11.43 -24.26 -8.03
N VAL A 189 12.03 -24.00 -6.86
CA VAL A 189 11.58 -24.54 -5.57
C VAL A 189 11.17 -23.42 -4.62
N THR A 190 12.09 -22.51 -4.27
CA THR A 190 11.85 -21.53 -3.21
C THR A 190 10.76 -20.53 -3.60
N LEU A 191 10.88 -19.88 -4.77
CA LEU A 191 9.97 -18.83 -5.22
C LEU A 191 8.52 -19.32 -5.35
N PRO A 192 8.21 -20.49 -5.94
CA PRO A 192 6.85 -21.03 -5.96
C PRO A 192 6.27 -21.30 -4.57
N LEU A 193 7.10 -21.73 -3.60
CA LEU A 193 6.65 -22.01 -2.24
C LEU A 193 6.30 -20.74 -1.45
N ILE A 194 7.07 -19.66 -1.66
CA ILE A 194 6.85 -18.37 -0.96
C ILE A 194 5.93 -17.42 -1.71
N TRP A 195 5.48 -17.77 -2.93
CA TRP A 195 4.74 -16.88 -3.83
C TRP A 195 3.55 -16.17 -3.18
N LYS A 196 2.77 -16.88 -2.35
CA LYS A 196 1.63 -16.28 -1.65
C LYS A 196 2.05 -15.13 -0.72
N GLY A 197 3.16 -15.29 0.00
CA GLY A 197 3.67 -14.24 0.87
C GLY A 197 4.25 -13.05 0.12
N VAL A 198 4.92 -13.32 -1.01
CA VAL A 198 5.37 -12.24 -1.92
C VAL A 198 4.16 -11.44 -2.40
N LEU A 199 3.09 -12.11 -2.87
CA LEU A 199 1.87 -11.43 -3.31
C LEU A 199 1.19 -10.64 -2.20
N VAL A 200 1.05 -11.20 -1.01
CA VAL A 200 0.45 -10.51 0.13
C VAL A 200 1.24 -9.25 0.47
N GLY A 201 2.56 -9.35 0.63
CA GLY A 201 3.42 -8.20 0.90
C GLY A 201 3.37 -7.15 -0.21
N SER A 202 3.34 -7.58 -1.47
CA SER A 202 3.26 -6.71 -2.64
C SER A 202 1.91 -5.98 -2.75
N LEU A 203 0.80 -6.65 -2.45
CA LEU A 203 -0.52 -6.01 -2.41
C LEU A 203 -0.62 -4.98 -1.28
N TYR A 204 -0.01 -5.24 -0.11
CA TYR A 204 0.11 -4.22 0.93
C TYR A 204 0.92 -3.02 0.45
N SER A 205 2.06 -3.25 -0.21
CA SER A 205 2.86 -2.19 -0.83
C SER A 205 2.03 -1.38 -1.83
N PHE A 206 1.20 -2.02 -2.63
CA PHE A 206 0.33 -1.40 -3.63
C PHE A 206 -0.72 -0.48 -3.00
N ILE A 207 -1.48 -0.99 -2.01
CA ILE A 207 -2.51 -0.19 -1.32
C ILE A 207 -1.90 1.07 -0.70
N LEU A 208 -0.78 0.89 0.00
CA LEU A 208 -0.11 2.00 0.67
C LEU A 208 0.55 2.97 -0.31
N ALA A 209 0.95 2.52 -1.50
CA ALA A 209 1.41 3.38 -2.57
C ALA A 209 0.26 4.20 -3.18
N LEU A 210 -0.91 3.58 -3.42
CA LEU A 210 -2.11 4.29 -3.87
C LEU A 210 -2.55 5.41 -2.93
N GLN A 211 -2.38 5.21 -1.62
CA GLN A 211 -2.80 6.15 -0.57
C GLN A 211 -1.72 7.18 -0.20
N GLU A 212 -0.56 7.14 -0.87
CA GLU A 212 0.53 8.07 -0.55
C GLU A 212 0.21 9.49 -1.01
N ALA A 213 0.13 10.41 -0.04
CA ALA A 213 -0.11 11.82 -0.30
C ALA A 213 1.10 12.70 0.04
N SER A 214 1.77 12.42 1.16
CA SER A 214 2.76 13.32 1.76
C SER A 214 3.98 13.58 0.87
N ALA A 215 4.55 12.52 0.30
CA ALA A 215 5.71 12.64 -0.59
C ALA A 215 5.27 13.04 -2.00
N THR A 216 4.13 12.53 -2.48
CA THR A 216 3.65 12.79 -3.85
C THR A 216 3.19 14.24 -4.05
N LEU A 217 2.63 14.89 -3.02
CA LEU A 217 2.31 16.33 -3.07
C LEU A 217 3.54 17.21 -3.26
N LEU A 218 4.69 16.80 -2.71
CA LEU A 218 5.94 17.53 -2.84
C LEU A 218 6.69 17.25 -4.16
N LEU A 219 6.51 16.07 -4.71
CA LEU A 219 7.20 15.58 -5.92
C LEU A 219 6.30 15.62 -7.15
N VAL A 220 5.17 16.33 -7.06
CA VAL A 220 4.19 16.38 -8.16
C VAL A 220 4.82 16.97 -9.42
N VAL A 221 4.56 16.31 -10.54
CA VAL A 221 4.93 16.78 -11.88
C VAL A 221 3.63 17.05 -12.64
N PRO A 222 3.50 18.22 -13.30
CA PRO A 222 2.29 18.55 -14.05
C PRO A 222 1.92 17.45 -15.07
N GLY A 223 0.67 17.01 -15.04
CA GLY A 223 0.17 15.91 -15.86
C GLY A 223 0.39 14.50 -15.27
N HIS A 224 1.19 14.38 -14.22
CA HIS A 224 1.54 13.11 -13.56
C HIS A 224 1.01 13.02 -12.12
N GLU A 225 -0.03 13.80 -11.82
CA GLU A 225 -0.66 13.81 -10.50
C GLU A 225 -1.38 12.48 -10.23
N MET A 226 -1.22 11.97 -9.00
CA MET A 226 -1.93 10.80 -8.51
C MET A 226 -3.30 11.19 -7.91
N MET A 227 -4.17 10.20 -7.62
CA MET A 227 -5.50 10.44 -7.01
C MET A 227 -5.42 11.26 -5.73
N THR A 228 -4.46 11.00 -4.86
CA THR A 228 -4.28 11.74 -3.60
C THR A 228 -3.98 13.22 -3.83
N VAL A 229 -3.19 13.54 -4.85
CA VAL A 229 -2.93 14.91 -5.30
C VAL A 229 -4.18 15.51 -5.96
N GLY A 230 -4.89 14.72 -6.77
CA GLY A 230 -6.14 15.12 -7.37
C GLY A 230 -7.21 15.48 -6.34
N ILE A 231 -7.38 14.65 -5.30
CA ILE A 231 -8.28 14.91 -4.17
C ILE A 231 -7.94 16.26 -3.51
N PHE A 232 -6.66 16.47 -3.24
CA PHE A 232 -6.18 17.72 -2.63
C PHE A 232 -6.45 18.92 -3.53
N ASN A 233 -6.16 18.82 -4.83
CA ASN A 233 -6.40 19.90 -5.79
C ASN A 233 -7.89 20.25 -5.93
N PHE A 234 -8.77 19.24 -6.06
CA PHE A 234 -10.21 19.45 -6.10
C PHE A 234 -10.72 20.09 -4.81
N TYR A 235 -10.26 19.61 -3.66
CA TYR A 235 -10.68 20.14 -2.35
C TYR A 235 -10.30 21.62 -2.19
N ILE A 236 -9.05 21.99 -2.47
CA ILE A 236 -8.59 23.41 -2.39
C ILE A 236 -9.27 24.25 -3.46
N GLY A 237 -9.54 23.70 -4.63
CA GLY A 237 -10.26 24.38 -5.71
C GLY A 237 -11.77 24.56 -5.44
N GLY A 238 -12.30 24.10 -4.29
CA GLY A 238 -13.71 24.20 -3.92
C GLY A 238 -14.62 23.13 -4.56
N SER A 239 -14.06 22.19 -5.30
CA SER A 239 -14.76 21.07 -5.93
C SER A 239 -14.84 19.86 -4.99
N VAL A 240 -15.48 20.04 -3.82
CA VAL A 240 -15.49 19.04 -2.72
C VAL A 240 -16.14 17.71 -3.16
N ASN A 241 -17.16 17.76 -3.99
CA ASN A 241 -17.87 16.56 -4.45
C ASN A 241 -17.00 15.72 -5.41
N GLU A 242 -16.21 16.35 -6.31
CA GLU A 242 -15.24 15.69 -7.16
C GLU A 242 -14.09 15.09 -6.32
N ALA A 243 -13.62 15.81 -5.32
CA ALA A 243 -12.65 15.28 -4.35
C ALA A 243 -13.21 14.05 -3.62
N ALA A 244 -14.46 14.10 -3.17
CA ALA A 244 -15.13 12.98 -2.52
C ALA A 244 -15.33 11.79 -3.47
N ALA A 245 -15.72 12.02 -4.73
CA ALA A 245 -15.86 10.96 -5.73
C ALA A 245 -14.53 10.24 -6.00
N LEU A 246 -13.43 10.99 -6.15
CA LEU A 246 -12.11 10.43 -6.33
C LEU A 246 -11.63 9.68 -5.08
N GLY A 247 -11.91 10.22 -3.88
CA GLY A 247 -11.66 9.55 -2.60
C GLY A 247 -12.45 8.25 -2.44
N PHE A 248 -13.71 8.22 -2.87
CA PHE A 248 -14.55 7.03 -2.84
C PHE A 248 -14.01 5.92 -3.77
N ILE A 249 -13.55 6.29 -4.98
CA ILE A 249 -12.85 5.36 -5.88
C ILE A 249 -11.61 4.78 -5.20
N LEU A 250 -10.81 5.60 -4.53
CA LEU A 250 -9.61 5.16 -3.80
C LEU A 250 -9.96 4.17 -2.67
N ILE A 251 -11.05 4.41 -1.94
CA ILE A 251 -11.57 3.51 -0.89
C ILE A 251 -11.97 2.15 -1.50
N ILE A 252 -12.70 2.16 -2.62
CA ILE A 252 -13.11 0.93 -3.32
C ILE A 252 -11.87 0.14 -3.76
N LEU A 253 -10.90 0.79 -4.42
CA LEU A 253 -9.66 0.13 -4.86
C LEU A 253 -8.91 -0.49 -3.68
N GLY A 254 -8.75 0.25 -2.59
CA GLY A 254 -8.14 -0.26 -1.36
C GLY A 254 -8.88 -1.46 -0.78
N THR A 255 -10.21 -1.40 -0.73
CA THR A 255 -11.07 -2.49 -0.23
C THR A 255 -10.96 -3.75 -1.10
N VAL A 256 -10.99 -3.61 -2.42
CA VAL A 256 -10.80 -4.72 -3.36
C VAL A 256 -9.44 -5.39 -3.15
N CYS A 257 -8.37 -4.59 -3.00
CA CYS A 257 -7.03 -5.12 -2.72
C CYS A 257 -6.97 -5.84 -1.37
N LEU A 258 -7.57 -5.30 -0.30
CA LEU A 258 -7.65 -5.96 1.01
C LEU A 258 -8.40 -7.29 0.95
N PHE A 259 -9.50 -7.34 0.17
CA PHE A 259 -10.22 -8.57 -0.06
C PHE A 259 -9.36 -9.61 -0.80
N ALA A 260 -8.61 -9.18 -1.82
CA ALA A 260 -7.67 -10.05 -2.53
C ALA A 260 -6.59 -10.60 -1.59
N ILE A 261 -6.01 -9.76 -0.71
CA ILE A 261 -5.04 -10.19 0.32
C ILE A 261 -5.65 -11.27 1.22
N SER A 262 -6.84 -11.02 1.75
CA SER A 262 -7.54 -11.96 2.64
C SER A 262 -7.76 -13.32 1.97
N LYS A 263 -8.15 -13.33 0.71
CA LYS A 263 -8.37 -14.55 -0.07
C LYS A 263 -7.06 -15.30 -0.36
N LEU A 264 -5.99 -14.59 -0.71
CA LEU A 264 -4.67 -15.18 -0.99
C LEU A 264 -4.00 -15.72 0.26
N ALA A 265 -4.13 -15.03 1.40
CA ALA A 265 -3.60 -15.47 2.68
C ALA A 265 -4.31 -16.73 3.23
N GLY A 266 -5.43 -17.14 2.62
CA GLY A 266 -6.20 -18.32 3.07
C GLY A 266 -6.86 -18.13 4.44
N THR A 267 -6.88 -16.90 4.95
CA THR A 267 -7.52 -16.54 6.21
C THR A 267 -8.96 -16.14 5.95
N LYS A 268 -9.92 -16.74 6.67
CA LYS A 268 -11.24 -16.13 6.80
C LYS A 268 -11.02 -14.73 7.36
N MET A 269 -11.73 -13.71 6.84
CA MET A 269 -11.51 -12.28 7.16
C MET A 269 -11.33 -11.91 8.65
N GLY A 270 -11.66 -12.80 9.58
CA GLY A 270 -11.42 -12.63 11.03
C GLY A 270 -10.03 -13.08 11.53
N GLY A 271 -9.15 -13.64 10.70
CA GLY A 271 -7.84 -14.17 11.10
C GLY A 271 -6.62 -13.34 10.71
N VAL A 272 -6.82 -12.19 10.05
CA VAL A 272 -5.71 -11.32 9.60
C VAL A 272 -5.18 -10.46 10.75
N PHE A 273 -5.95 -10.31 11.83
CA PHE A 273 -5.64 -9.46 13.00
C PHE A 273 -5.65 -10.23 14.33
N GLY A 274 -5.59 -11.55 14.30
CA GLY A 274 -5.56 -12.41 15.49
C GLY A 274 -4.26 -13.16 15.66
#